data_a30b48f717839013d236ff2fc467433a
#
_entry.id   a30b48f717839013d236ff2fc467433a
#
_cell.length_a   1.000
_cell.length_b   1.000
_cell.length_c   1.000
_cell.angle_alpha   90.00
_cell.angle_beta   90.00
_cell.angle_gamma   90.00
#
_symmetry.space_group_name_H-M   'P 1'
#
loop_
_entity.id
_entity.type
_entity.pdbx_description
1 polymer ?
#
loop_
_entity_poly.entity_id
_entity_poly.type
_entity_poly.pdbx_seq_one_letter_code
_entity_poly.pdbx_strand_id
1 'polypeptide(L)'
;MTRRLMDRDRQREQRRQALLLDRLDARFAPIFAREIARASREMLAAYEATGEVGTARGHYEGLQREFQRMAETAALVFGGRILQQGKDAGLILERKEDFAQLMTRLALQYVAQESVRQKITSISDTTRARIVSLVDQGYRDGLGVAEIATAIRTRLPSMSQLRGALIARTETHGAANYGADVAARETGLNLRKEWVSAADERTRESHAAADGQTVGMDDAFDIGGVSMMFPGDPSAPVEEIANCRCAVAHVVDDI
;
A
#
# COMPACT_ATOMS: atom_id res chain seq x y z
N MET A 1 16.93 10.87 27.29
CA MET A 1 17.33 9.43 27.08
C MET A 1 16.20 8.76 26.31
N THR A 2 16.33 8.58 25.01
CA THR A 2 15.29 8.01 24.15
C THR A 2 14.97 6.59 24.63
N ARG A 3 13.76 6.33 25.05
CA ARG A 3 13.32 4.99 25.46
C ARG A 3 13.14 4.13 24.22
N ARG A 4 14.19 3.43 23.80
CA ARG A 4 14.05 2.39 22.75
C ARG A 4 13.05 1.34 23.23
N LEU A 5 12.15 0.94 22.34
CA LEU A 5 11.31 -0.23 22.59
C LEU A 5 12.22 -1.42 22.85
N MET A 6 11.95 -2.18 23.91
CA MET A 6 12.68 -3.44 24.13
C MET A 6 12.37 -4.41 22.98
N ASP A 7 13.32 -5.24 22.58
CA ASP A 7 13.17 -6.16 21.43
C ASP A 7 11.88 -6.99 21.48
N ARG A 8 11.46 -7.42 22.68
CA ARG A 8 10.18 -8.14 22.83
C ARG A 8 8.96 -7.29 22.54
N ASP A 9 8.97 -6.00 22.87
CA ASP A 9 7.87 -5.08 22.63
C ASP A 9 7.83 -4.70 21.16
N ARG A 10 8.99 -4.52 20.51
CA ARG A 10 9.10 -4.31 19.07
C ARG A 10 8.53 -5.49 18.28
N GLN A 11 8.90 -6.73 18.63
CA GLN A 11 8.38 -7.93 17.99
C GLN A 11 6.86 -8.10 18.19
N ARG A 12 6.34 -7.79 19.39
CA ARG A 12 4.89 -7.82 19.64
C ARG A 12 4.16 -6.79 18.82
N GLU A 13 4.71 -5.59 18.73
CA GLU A 13 4.15 -4.50 17.93
C GLU A 13 4.13 -4.86 16.45
N GLN A 14 5.23 -5.33 15.91
CA GLN A 14 5.34 -5.78 14.52
C GLN A 14 4.33 -6.91 14.21
N ARG A 15 4.19 -7.91 15.07
CA ARG A 15 3.21 -8.98 14.88
C ARG A 15 1.75 -8.48 14.90
N ARG A 16 1.44 -7.53 15.76
CA ARG A 16 0.09 -6.92 15.81
C ARG A 16 -0.20 -6.14 14.53
N GLN A 17 0.77 -5.37 14.05
CA GLN A 17 0.63 -4.64 12.80
C GLN A 17 0.47 -5.60 11.61
N ALA A 18 1.27 -6.65 11.55
CA ALA A 18 1.16 -7.69 10.52
C ALA A 18 -0.24 -8.31 10.47
N LEU A 19 -0.81 -8.68 11.61
CA LEU A 19 -2.18 -9.22 11.69
C LEU A 19 -3.26 -8.24 11.20
N LEU A 20 -3.10 -6.95 11.46
CA LEU A 20 -4.02 -5.93 10.97
C LEU A 20 -3.87 -5.75 9.46
N LEU A 21 -2.64 -5.74 8.96
CA LEU A 21 -2.35 -5.66 7.52
C LEU A 21 -2.94 -6.87 6.78
N ASP A 22 -2.72 -8.09 7.29
CA ASP A 22 -3.28 -9.31 6.69
C ASP A 22 -4.81 -9.24 6.55
N ARG A 23 -5.50 -8.67 7.54
CA ARG A 23 -6.97 -8.46 7.47
C ARG A 23 -7.37 -7.45 6.40
N LEU A 24 -6.62 -6.37 6.27
CA LEU A 24 -6.87 -5.37 5.24
C LEU A 24 -6.56 -5.95 3.85
N ASP A 25 -5.47 -6.67 3.70
CA ASP A 25 -5.10 -7.37 2.47
C ASP A 25 -6.21 -8.35 2.04
N ALA A 26 -6.67 -9.19 2.95
CA ALA A 26 -7.77 -10.11 2.68
C ALA A 26 -9.07 -9.39 2.25
N ARG A 27 -9.33 -8.20 2.78
CA ARG A 27 -10.47 -7.37 2.40
C ARG A 27 -10.32 -6.74 1.02
N PHE A 28 -9.15 -6.15 0.71
CA PHE A 28 -8.95 -5.34 -0.48
C PHE A 28 -8.45 -6.13 -1.69
N ALA A 29 -7.75 -7.25 -1.51
CA ALA A 29 -7.27 -8.09 -2.61
C ALA A 29 -8.40 -8.51 -3.59
N PRO A 30 -9.56 -9.03 -3.16
CA PRO A 30 -10.64 -9.38 -4.08
C PRO A 30 -11.29 -8.14 -4.73
N ILE A 31 -11.22 -6.96 -4.11
CA ILE A 31 -11.73 -5.71 -4.66
C ILE A 31 -10.88 -5.28 -5.84
N PHE A 32 -9.55 -5.19 -5.65
CA PHE A 32 -8.63 -4.88 -6.74
C PHE A 32 -8.65 -5.95 -7.84
N ALA A 33 -8.75 -7.22 -7.48
CA ALA A 33 -8.87 -8.31 -8.45
C ALA A 33 -10.10 -8.14 -9.35
N ARG A 34 -11.26 -7.75 -8.79
CA ARG A 34 -12.49 -7.50 -9.57
C ARG A 34 -12.33 -6.32 -10.52
N GLU A 35 -11.71 -5.22 -10.06
CA GLU A 35 -11.49 -4.03 -10.90
C GLU A 35 -10.54 -4.35 -12.06
N ILE A 36 -9.45 -5.07 -11.82
CA ILE A 36 -8.53 -5.51 -12.87
C ILE A 36 -9.22 -6.48 -13.85
N ALA A 37 -10.01 -7.42 -13.34
CA ALA A 37 -10.74 -8.35 -14.19
C ALA A 37 -11.80 -7.64 -15.05
N ARG A 38 -12.48 -6.61 -14.52
CA ARG A 38 -13.41 -5.78 -15.27
C ARG A 38 -12.71 -5.09 -16.43
N ALA A 39 -11.63 -4.35 -16.11
CA ALA A 39 -10.86 -3.62 -17.11
C ALA A 39 -10.29 -4.54 -18.19
N SER A 40 -9.74 -5.68 -17.78
CA SER A 40 -9.19 -6.68 -18.71
C SER A 40 -10.24 -7.26 -19.65
N ARG A 41 -11.48 -7.50 -19.17
CA ARG A 41 -12.59 -7.95 -20.03
C ARG A 41 -12.99 -6.89 -21.04
N GLU A 42 -13.05 -5.62 -20.66
CA GLU A 42 -13.35 -4.52 -21.61
C GLU A 42 -12.26 -4.40 -22.70
N MET A 43 -11.00 -4.47 -22.33
CA MET A 43 -9.87 -4.46 -23.27
C MET A 43 -9.94 -5.63 -24.24
N LEU A 44 -10.28 -6.82 -23.72
CA LEU A 44 -10.40 -8.03 -24.52
C LEU A 44 -11.59 -7.97 -25.48
N ALA A 45 -12.74 -7.43 -25.04
CA ALA A 45 -13.91 -7.23 -25.91
C ALA A 45 -13.61 -6.25 -27.06
N ALA A 46 -12.84 -5.18 -26.80
CA ALA A 46 -12.37 -4.29 -27.84
C ALA A 46 -11.46 -5.02 -28.84
N TYR A 47 -10.55 -5.85 -28.36
CA TYR A 47 -9.67 -6.67 -29.20
C TYR A 47 -10.47 -7.64 -30.10
N GLU A 48 -11.48 -8.32 -29.54
CA GLU A 48 -12.34 -9.23 -30.34
C GLU A 48 -13.11 -8.47 -31.45
N ALA A 49 -13.51 -7.23 -31.19
CA ALA A 49 -14.29 -6.44 -32.14
C ALA A 49 -13.44 -5.79 -33.23
N THR A 50 -12.23 -5.36 -32.91
CA THR A 50 -11.42 -4.49 -33.77
C THR A 50 -10.04 -5.04 -34.15
N GLY A 51 -9.58 -6.13 -33.51
CA GLY A 51 -8.23 -6.64 -33.61
C GLY A 51 -7.19 -5.84 -32.77
N GLU A 52 -7.60 -4.79 -32.08
CA GLU A 52 -6.72 -3.95 -31.28
C GLU A 52 -7.12 -3.96 -29.81
N VAL A 53 -6.13 -4.05 -28.93
CA VAL A 53 -6.36 -3.94 -27.47
C VAL A 53 -6.73 -2.51 -27.12
N GLY A 54 -7.98 -2.30 -26.77
CA GLY A 54 -8.50 -1.00 -26.37
C GLY A 54 -8.00 -0.52 -25.01
N THR A 55 -8.57 0.57 -24.53
CA THR A 55 -8.44 1.05 -23.16
C THR A 55 -9.72 0.73 -22.38
N ALA A 56 -9.60 0.38 -21.11
CA ALA A 56 -10.77 0.20 -20.24
C ALA A 56 -11.26 1.59 -19.76
N ARG A 57 -12.49 1.94 -20.10
CA ARG A 57 -13.10 3.20 -19.64
C ARG A 57 -13.27 3.17 -18.11
N GLY A 58 -12.94 4.29 -17.46
CA GLY A 58 -13.09 4.43 -16.01
C GLY A 58 -12.23 3.48 -15.17
N HIS A 59 -11.20 2.85 -15.74
CA HIS A 59 -10.33 1.96 -14.97
C HIS A 59 -9.49 2.75 -13.96
N TYR A 60 -8.91 3.88 -14.35
CA TYR A 60 -8.20 4.77 -13.46
C TYR A 60 -9.11 5.26 -12.30
N GLU A 61 -10.28 5.76 -12.62
CA GLU A 61 -11.25 6.24 -11.62
C GLU A 61 -11.77 5.10 -10.73
N GLY A 62 -11.91 3.89 -11.27
CA GLY A 62 -12.23 2.70 -10.51
C GLY A 62 -11.15 2.38 -9.48
N LEU A 63 -9.90 2.32 -9.91
CA LEU A 63 -8.76 2.13 -9.01
C LEU A 63 -8.67 3.25 -7.97
N GLN A 64 -8.80 4.52 -8.39
CA GLN A 64 -8.73 5.67 -7.49
C GLN A 64 -9.76 5.58 -6.36
N ARG A 65 -11.00 5.22 -6.65
CA ARG A 65 -12.04 5.00 -5.62
C ARG A 65 -11.67 3.91 -4.63
N GLU A 66 -11.12 2.80 -5.11
CA GLU A 66 -10.73 1.70 -4.22
C GLU A 66 -9.48 2.03 -3.39
N PHE A 67 -8.54 2.78 -3.95
CA PHE A 67 -7.42 3.34 -3.20
C PHE A 67 -7.89 4.27 -2.08
N GLN A 68 -8.84 5.15 -2.35
CA GLN A 68 -9.42 6.04 -1.34
C GLN A 68 -10.06 5.24 -0.20
N ARG A 69 -10.93 4.27 -0.51
CA ARG A 69 -11.57 3.42 0.51
C ARG A 69 -10.56 2.64 1.34
N MET A 70 -9.51 2.15 0.70
CA MET A 70 -8.42 1.45 1.35
C MET A 70 -7.66 2.38 2.30
N ALA A 71 -7.27 3.56 1.83
CA ALA A 71 -6.55 4.56 2.62
C ALA A 71 -7.38 5.03 3.83
N GLU A 72 -8.68 5.30 3.67
CA GLU A 72 -9.60 5.64 4.75
C GLU A 72 -9.66 4.52 5.79
N THR A 73 -9.82 3.27 5.34
CA THR A 73 -9.88 2.12 6.26
C THR A 73 -8.56 1.93 7.00
N ALA A 74 -7.43 2.00 6.29
CA ALA A 74 -6.11 1.85 6.88
C ALA A 74 -5.80 2.98 7.88
N ALA A 75 -6.09 4.23 7.53
CA ALA A 75 -5.90 5.38 8.41
C ALA A 75 -6.74 5.28 9.70
N LEU A 76 -8.00 4.87 9.60
CA LEU A 76 -8.86 4.65 10.77
C LEU A 76 -8.32 3.55 11.68
N VAL A 77 -7.88 2.42 11.13
CA VAL A 77 -7.37 1.28 11.91
C VAL A 77 -6.04 1.63 12.57
N PHE A 78 -5.07 2.11 11.81
CA PHE A 78 -3.71 2.34 12.31
C PHE A 78 -3.60 3.66 13.08
N GLY A 79 -4.24 4.73 12.63
CA GLY A 79 -4.31 5.99 13.38
C GLY A 79 -5.08 5.84 14.69
N GLY A 80 -6.20 5.10 14.69
CA GLY A 80 -6.95 4.80 15.91
C GLY A 80 -6.12 4.06 16.96
N ARG A 81 -5.22 3.19 16.50
CA ARG A 81 -4.29 2.49 17.36
C ARG A 81 -3.27 3.41 18.02
N ILE A 82 -2.70 4.34 17.27
CA ILE A 82 -1.75 5.34 17.80
C ILE A 82 -2.42 6.15 18.91
N LEU A 83 -3.67 6.60 18.69
CA LEU A 83 -4.42 7.32 19.71
C LEU A 83 -4.71 6.47 20.94
N GLN A 84 -5.04 5.19 20.77
CA GLN A 84 -5.27 4.29 21.90
C GLN A 84 -4.00 4.08 22.72
N GLN A 85 -2.85 3.88 22.06
CA GLN A 85 -1.56 3.78 22.73
C GLN A 85 -1.24 5.06 23.55
N GLY A 86 -1.53 6.24 22.99
CA GLY A 86 -1.37 7.50 23.72
C GLY A 86 -2.24 7.57 24.97
N LYS A 87 -3.51 7.13 24.90
CA LYS A 87 -4.42 7.06 26.04
C LYS A 87 -3.93 6.07 27.11
N ASP A 88 -3.53 4.88 26.69
CA ASP A 88 -3.04 3.82 27.59
C ASP A 88 -1.75 4.24 28.32
N ALA A 89 -0.96 5.12 27.69
CA ALA A 89 0.22 5.74 28.31
C ALA A 89 -0.10 6.92 29.25
N GLY A 90 -1.38 7.25 29.45
CA GLY A 90 -1.82 8.36 30.29
C GLY A 90 -1.63 9.74 29.65
N LEU A 91 -1.40 9.80 28.35
CA LEU A 91 -1.28 11.03 27.59
C LEU A 91 -2.68 11.55 27.26
N ILE A 92 -3.05 12.72 27.79
CA ILE A 92 -4.35 13.33 27.53
C ILE A 92 -4.32 13.98 26.15
N LEU A 93 -5.12 13.41 25.24
CA LEU A 93 -5.32 13.94 23.90
C LEU A 93 -6.67 14.64 23.84
N GLU A 94 -6.67 15.95 24.10
CA GLU A 94 -7.87 16.77 23.83
C GLU A 94 -7.90 17.08 22.33
N ARG A 95 -8.94 16.59 21.64
CA ARG A 95 -9.16 16.88 20.22
C ARG A 95 -10.45 17.66 20.03
N LYS A 96 -10.34 18.73 19.22
CA LYS A 96 -11.48 19.51 18.75
C LYS A 96 -12.20 18.90 17.55
N GLU A 97 -11.49 18.11 16.73
CA GLU A 97 -12.00 17.48 15.52
C GLU A 97 -12.37 16.00 15.80
N ASP A 98 -13.46 15.54 15.21
CA ASP A 98 -13.82 14.12 15.20
C ASP A 98 -12.72 13.30 14.54
N PHE A 99 -12.27 12.25 15.23
CA PHE A 99 -11.17 11.42 14.77
C PHE A 99 -11.47 10.78 13.39
N ALA A 100 -12.69 10.35 13.14
CA ALA A 100 -13.06 9.75 11.85
C ALA A 100 -12.99 10.78 10.73
N GLN A 101 -13.44 12.00 10.97
CA GLN A 101 -13.34 13.09 9.99
C GLN A 101 -11.87 13.44 9.68
N LEU A 102 -11.03 13.52 10.72
CA LEU A 102 -9.61 13.73 10.57
C LEU A 102 -8.98 12.64 9.70
N MET A 103 -9.20 11.36 10.02
CA MET A 103 -8.62 10.25 9.26
C MET A 103 -9.11 10.19 7.82
N THR A 104 -10.39 10.51 7.57
CA THR A 104 -10.92 10.62 6.20
C THR A 104 -10.23 11.74 5.42
N ARG A 105 -10.05 12.91 6.02
CA ARG A 105 -9.33 14.04 5.39
C ARG A 105 -7.88 13.66 5.06
N LEU A 106 -7.17 13.02 5.99
CA LEU A 106 -5.78 12.58 5.80
C LEU A 106 -5.66 11.49 4.72
N ALA A 107 -6.62 10.57 4.65
CA ALA A 107 -6.68 9.57 3.59
C ALA A 107 -6.90 10.20 2.21
N LEU A 108 -7.74 11.22 2.11
CA LEU A 108 -7.92 11.98 0.87
C LEU A 108 -6.62 12.70 0.46
N GLN A 109 -5.91 13.29 1.41
CA GLN A 109 -4.60 13.91 1.16
C GLN A 109 -3.57 12.87 0.68
N TYR A 110 -3.56 11.65 1.24
CA TYR A 110 -2.70 10.57 0.79
C TYR A 110 -2.94 10.21 -0.67
N VAL A 111 -4.20 9.98 -1.06
CA VAL A 111 -4.56 9.61 -2.43
C VAL A 111 -4.34 10.76 -3.42
N ALA A 112 -4.39 12.02 -2.95
CA ALA A 112 -4.10 13.20 -3.77
C ALA A 112 -2.61 13.43 -4.03
N GLN A 113 -1.71 12.74 -3.32
CA GLN A 113 -0.27 12.85 -3.57
C GLN A 113 0.06 12.41 -5.01
N GLU A 114 0.96 13.14 -5.65
CA GLU A 114 1.35 12.85 -7.04
C GLU A 114 1.94 11.45 -7.18
N SER A 115 2.77 11.02 -6.22
CA SER A 115 3.35 9.67 -6.19
C SER A 115 2.29 8.57 -6.14
N VAL A 116 1.20 8.75 -5.37
CA VAL A 116 0.08 7.79 -5.33
C VAL A 116 -0.70 7.80 -6.64
N ARG A 117 -0.95 8.97 -7.23
CA ARG A 117 -1.61 9.08 -8.54
C ARG A 117 -0.82 8.42 -9.65
N GLN A 118 0.50 8.59 -9.66
CA GLN A 118 1.41 7.91 -10.59
C GLN A 118 1.36 6.39 -10.43
N LYS A 119 1.27 5.87 -9.21
CA LYS A 119 1.07 4.43 -8.97
C LYS A 119 -0.24 3.91 -9.55
N ILE A 120 -1.35 4.62 -9.33
CA ILE A 120 -2.65 4.25 -9.89
C ILE A 120 -2.59 4.21 -11.43
N THR A 121 -1.95 5.21 -12.05
CA THR A 121 -1.71 5.25 -13.50
C THR A 121 -0.87 4.05 -13.93
N SER A 122 0.25 3.79 -13.26
CA SER A 122 1.13 2.65 -13.55
C SER A 122 0.42 1.29 -13.43
N ILE A 123 -0.48 1.12 -12.46
CA ILE A 123 -1.30 -0.09 -12.34
C ILE A 123 -2.24 -0.22 -13.55
N SER A 124 -2.86 0.86 -13.99
CA SER A 124 -3.72 0.86 -15.17
C SER A 124 -2.93 0.50 -16.43
N ASP A 125 -1.80 1.16 -16.67
CA ASP A 125 -0.95 0.95 -17.85
C ASP A 125 -0.36 -0.46 -17.89
N THR A 126 0.15 -0.96 -16.77
CA THR A 126 0.68 -2.32 -16.71
C THR A 126 -0.40 -3.39 -16.83
N THR A 127 -1.64 -3.10 -16.47
CA THR A 127 -2.78 -3.99 -16.74
C THR A 127 -3.00 -4.11 -18.25
N ARG A 128 -3.03 -2.98 -18.96
CA ARG A 128 -3.15 -2.95 -20.43
C ARG A 128 -1.96 -3.63 -21.11
N ALA A 129 -0.74 -3.28 -20.72
CA ALA A 129 0.48 -3.85 -21.29
C ALA A 129 0.51 -5.39 -21.16
N ARG A 130 -0.02 -5.92 -20.06
CA ARG A 130 -0.12 -7.39 -19.88
C ARG A 130 -1.06 -8.04 -20.89
N ILE A 131 -2.21 -7.43 -21.18
CA ILE A 131 -3.14 -7.94 -22.20
C ILE A 131 -2.50 -7.85 -23.58
N VAL A 132 -1.86 -6.73 -23.94
CA VAL A 132 -1.13 -6.57 -25.19
C VAL A 132 -0.08 -7.67 -25.36
N SER A 133 0.75 -7.89 -24.34
CA SER A 133 1.78 -8.94 -24.37
C SER A 133 1.22 -10.34 -24.61
N LEU A 134 0.04 -10.65 -24.06
CA LEU A 134 -0.61 -11.94 -24.29
C LEU A 134 -1.17 -12.06 -25.72
N VAL A 135 -1.69 -10.97 -26.27
CA VAL A 135 -2.14 -10.91 -27.68
C VAL A 135 -0.95 -11.11 -28.62
N ASP A 136 0.14 -10.39 -28.40
CA ASP A 136 1.37 -10.52 -29.20
C ASP A 136 1.96 -11.93 -29.15
N GLN A 137 1.89 -12.58 -27.96
CA GLN A 137 2.34 -13.97 -27.84
C GLN A 137 1.44 -14.90 -28.67
N GLY A 138 0.12 -14.73 -28.58
CA GLY A 138 -0.81 -15.56 -29.37
C GLY A 138 -0.58 -15.42 -30.87
N TYR A 139 -0.31 -14.23 -31.37
CA TYR A 139 0.05 -14.02 -32.77
C TYR A 139 1.36 -14.72 -33.17
N ARG A 140 2.38 -14.67 -32.30
CA ARG A 140 3.64 -15.41 -32.52
C ARG A 140 3.44 -16.92 -32.55
N ASP A 141 2.47 -17.40 -31.78
CA ASP A 141 2.09 -18.82 -31.72
C ASP A 141 1.16 -19.23 -32.90
N GLY A 142 0.84 -18.32 -33.82
CA GLY A 142 0.01 -18.55 -35.01
C GLY A 142 -1.49 -18.63 -34.73
N LEU A 143 -1.95 -18.15 -33.58
CA LEU A 143 -3.36 -18.19 -33.18
C LEU A 143 -4.15 -17.06 -33.83
N GLY A 144 -5.42 -17.32 -34.14
CA GLY A 144 -6.38 -16.31 -34.58
C GLY A 144 -6.95 -15.50 -33.40
N VAL A 145 -7.61 -14.37 -33.72
CA VAL A 145 -8.19 -13.45 -32.72
C VAL A 145 -9.08 -14.17 -31.70
N ALA A 146 -9.97 -15.05 -32.16
CA ALA A 146 -10.91 -15.77 -31.26
C ALA A 146 -10.20 -16.76 -30.33
N GLU A 147 -9.15 -17.42 -30.82
CA GLU A 147 -8.34 -18.37 -30.04
C GLU A 147 -7.53 -17.63 -28.98
N ILE A 148 -6.90 -16.52 -29.36
CA ILE A 148 -6.18 -15.62 -28.44
C ILE A 148 -7.10 -15.12 -27.35
N ALA A 149 -8.27 -14.59 -27.73
CA ALA A 149 -9.25 -14.08 -26.78
C ALA A 149 -9.71 -15.16 -25.78
N THR A 150 -9.96 -16.38 -26.27
CA THR A 150 -10.33 -17.52 -25.44
C THR A 150 -9.21 -17.91 -24.46
N ALA A 151 -7.96 -17.98 -24.93
CA ALA A 151 -6.81 -18.29 -24.10
C ALA A 151 -6.58 -17.24 -22.99
N ILE A 152 -6.75 -15.96 -23.32
CA ILE A 152 -6.66 -14.87 -22.33
C ILE A 152 -7.81 -14.98 -21.33
N ARG A 153 -9.05 -15.15 -21.79
CA ARG A 153 -10.25 -15.25 -20.93
C ARG A 153 -10.11 -16.35 -19.88
N THR A 154 -9.54 -17.48 -20.26
CA THR A 154 -9.30 -18.61 -19.35
C THR A 154 -8.30 -18.27 -18.24
N ARG A 155 -7.31 -17.42 -18.53
CA ARG A 155 -6.24 -17.01 -17.57
C ARG A 155 -6.62 -15.81 -16.70
N LEU A 156 -7.60 -15.00 -17.12
CA LEU A 156 -7.97 -13.76 -16.44
C LEU A 156 -8.29 -13.92 -14.95
N PRO A 157 -9.04 -14.95 -14.49
CA PRO A 157 -9.37 -15.07 -13.06
C PRO A 157 -8.12 -15.18 -12.19
N SER A 158 -7.20 -16.10 -12.50
CA SER A 158 -5.97 -16.30 -11.72
C SER A 158 -5.02 -15.11 -11.81
N MET A 159 -4.86 -14.52 -12.99
CA MET A 159 -4.05 -13.33 -13.18
C MET A 159 -4.56 -12.15 -12.36
N SER A 160 -5.87 -11.92 -12.37
CA SER A 160 -6.49 -10.82 -11.63
C SER A 160 -6.39 -11.02 -10.12
N GLN A 161 -6.53 -12.26 -9.63
CA GLN A 161 -6.38 -12.61 -8.22
C GLN A 161 -4.94 -12.36 -7.74
N LEU A 162 -3.94 -12.85 -8.45
CA LEU A 162 -2.53 -12.65 -8.09
C LEU A 162 -2.14 -11.17 -8.07
N ARG A 163 -2.57 -10.44 -9.11
CA ARG A 163 -2.28 -9.01 -9.20
C ARG A 163 -3.02 -8.20 -8.16
N GLY A 164 -4.29 -8.50 -7.90
CA GLY A 164 -5.09 -7.86 -6.87
C GLY A 164 -4.51 -8.06 -5.46
N ALA A 165 -4.00 -9.25 -5.17
CA ALA A 165 -3.32 -9.54 -3.91
C ALA A 165 -2.00 -8.76 -3.76
N LEU A 166 -1.21 -8.66 -4.83
CA LEU A 166 0.03 -7.88 -4.83
C LEU A 166 -0.24 -6.39 -4.57
N ILE A 167 -1.22 -5.81 -5.30
CA ILE A 167 -1.60 -4.41 -5.13
C ILE A 167 -2.13 -4.17 -3.72
N ALA A 168 -3.06 -4.99 -3.25
CA ALA A 168 -3.61 -4.84 -1.90
C ALA A 168 -2.49 -4.82 -0.86
N ARG A 169 -1.61 -5.80 -0.87
CA ARG A 169 -0.50 -5.90 0.10
C ARG A 169 0.43 -4.70 0.06
N THR A 170 0.84 -4.26 -1.12
CA THR A 170 1.76 -3.15 -1.26
C THR A 170 1.14 -1.82 -0.83
N GLU A 171 -0.07 -1.56 -1.29
CA GLU A 171 -0.69 -0.24 -1.11
C GLU A 171 -1.39 -0.09 0.24
N THR A 172 -1.96 -1.18 0.79
CA THR A 172 -2.51 -1.19 2.16
C THR A 172 -1.41 -0.91 3.18
N HIS A 173 -0.23 -1.48 2.96
CA HIS A 173 0.93 -1.28 3.81
C HIS A 173 1.38 0.19 3.83
N GLY A 174 1.55 0.82 2.67
CA GLY A 174 1.91 2.23 2.58
C GLY A 174 0.87 3.14 3.24
N ALA A 175 -0.42 2.92 2.95
CA ALA A 175 -1.52 3.70 3.53
C ALA A 175 -1.61 3.53 5.06
N ALA A 176 -1.34 2.33 5.58
CA ALA A 176 -1.35 2.05 7.02
C ALA A 176 -0.23 2.79 7.76
N ASN A 177 1.00 2.73 7.25
CA ASN A 177 2.12 3.44 7.85
C ASN A 177 1.96 4.98 7.73
N TYR A 178 1.44 5.48 6.60
CA TYR A 178 1.06 6.88 6.48
C TYR A 178 0.02 7.27 7.54
N GLY A 179 -1.06 6.49 7.68
CA GLY A 179 -2.11 6.74 8.67
C GLY A 179 -1.59 6.75 10.11
N ALA A 180 -0.65 5.87 10.45
CA ALA A 180 0.03 5.84 11.74
C ALA A 180 0.91 7.09 11.95
N ASP A 181 1.72 7.47 10.95
CA ASP A 181 2.62 8.62 11.03
C ASP A 181 1.87 9.94 11.20
N VAL A 182 0.82 10.18 10.40
CA VAL A 182 0.03 11.41 10.53
C VAL A 182 -0.78 11.43 11.82
N ALA A 183 -1.31 10.30 12.29
CA ALA A 183 -1.99 10.24 13.58
C ALA A 183 -1.03 10.53 14.74
N ALA A 184 0.21 10.08 14.67
CA ALA A 184 1.25 10.38 15.66
C ALA A 184 1.54 11.88 15.71
N ARG A 185 1.71 12.53 14.56
CA ARG A 185 1.90 13.98 14.47
C ARG A 185 0.74 14.76 15.10
N GLU A 186 -0.47 14.32 14.87
CA GLU A 186 -1.68 14.95 15.38
C GLU A 186 -1.85 14.77 16.92
N THR A 187 -1.03 13.96 17.59
CA THR A 187 -1.05 13.87 19.05
C THR A 187 -0.52 15.11 19.74
N GLY A 188 0.30 15.91 19.07
CA GLY A 188 1.00 17.04 19.65
C GLY A 188 2.13 16.65 20.60
N LEU A 189 2.47 15.38 20.69
CA LEU A 189 3.55 14.88 21.54
C LEU A 189 4.90 15.10 20.86
N ASN A 190 5.94 15.29 21.65
CA ASN A 190 7.31 15.25 21.14
C ASN A 190 7.72 13.81 20.89
N LEU A 191 7.66 13.41 19.61
CA LEU A 191 7.88 12.03 19.18
C LEU A 191 9.08 11.93 18.25
N ARG A 192 9.68 10.75 18.26
CA ARG A 192 10.56 10.26 17.19
C ARG A 192 9.93 9.02 16.55
N LYS A 193 10.36 8.71 15.35
CA LYS A 193 9.93 7.49 14.67
C LYS A 193 11.10 6.51 14.53
N GLU A 194 10.77 5.22 14.66
CA GLU A 194 11.73 4.12 14.59
C GLU A 194 11.31 3.14 13.49
N TRP A 195 12.26 2.74 12.64
CA TRP A 195 12.05 1.69 11.66
C TRP A 195 12.05 0.33 12.33
N VAL A 196 11.00 -0.45 12.11
CA VAL A 196 10.85 -1.82 12.63
C VAL A 196 10.77 -2.76 11.44
N SER A 197 11.84 -3.50 11.19
CA SER A 197 11.88 -4.47 10.10
C SER A 197 10.97 -5.67 10.38
N ALA A 198 10.55 -6.37 9.31
CA ALA A 198 9.77 -7.59 9.46
C ALA A 198 10.58 -8.74 10.08
N ALA A 199 11.91 -8.67 10.04
CA ALA A 199 12.86 -9.62 10.63
C ALA A 199 12.62 -11.07 10.22
N ASP A 200 12.23 -11.31 8.98
CA ASP A 200 12.06 -12.65 8.40
C ASP A 200 12.94 -12.83 7.14
N GLU A 201 12.99 -14.07 6.62
CA GLU A 201 13.81 -14.47 5.48
C GLU A 201 13.52 -13.69 4.17
N ARG A 202 12.39 -12.99 4.09
CA ARG A 202 11.99 -12.18 2.95
C ARG A 202 12.24 -10.69 3.15
N THR A 203 12.82 -10.32 4.29
CA THR A 203 13.20 -8.92 4.56
C THR A 203 14.43 -8.57 3.72
N ARG A 204 14.35 -7.47 2.96
CA ARG A 204 15.48 -6.97 2.17
C ARG A 204 16.65 -6.59 3.08
N GLU A 205 17.88 -6.74 2.58
CA GLU A 205 19.09 -6.37 3.33
C GLU A 205 19.07 -4.88 3.75
N SER A 206 18.65 -3.98 2.84
CA SER A 206 18.49 -2.55 3.11
C SER A 206 17.52 -2.30 4.27
N HIS A 207 16.40 -3.03 4.31
CA HIS A 207 15.39 -2.91 5.36
C HIS A 207 15.84 -3.53 6.69
N ALA A 208 16.57 -4.65 6.63
CA ALA A 208 17.14 -5.26 7.82
C ALA A 208 18.24 -4.40 8.45
N ALA A 209 19.07 -3.76 7.61
CA ALA A 209 20.11 -2.84 8.08
C ALA A 209 19.53 -1.57 8.72
N ALA A 210 18.35 -1.13 8.29
CA ALA A 210 17.64 0.01 8.86
C ALA A 210 16.92 -0.32 10.18
N ASP A 211 16.85 -1.58 10.59
CA ASP A 211 16.13 -1.97 11.80
C ASP A 211 16.64 -1.24 13.04
N GLY A 212 15.73 -0.58 13.77
CA GLY A 212 16.05 0.25 14.93
C GLY A 212 16.60 1.65 14.58
N GLN A 213 16.71 2.02 13.31
CA GLN A 213 17.02 3.38 12.93
C GLN A 213 15.94 4.32 13.49
N THR A 214 16.36 5.35 14.23
CA THR A 214 15.45 6.30 14.88
C THR A 214 15.75 7.69 14.39
N VAL A 215 14.72 8.38 13.86
CA VAL A 215 14.82 9.73 13.30
C VAL A 215 13.74 10.65 13.88
N GLY A 216 13.89 11.96 13.70
CA GLY A 216 12.83 12.93 14.02
C GLY A 216 11.59 12.70 13.17
N MET A 217 10.44 13.23 13.60
CA MET A 217 9.18 13.05 12.87
C MET A 217 9.24 13.62 11.44
N ASP A 218 10.02 14.66 11.23
CA ASP A 218 10.18 15.35 9.92
C ASP A 218 11.34 14.82 9.08
N ASP A 219 12.17 13.93 9.65
CA ASP A 219 13.32 13.36 8.99
C ASP A 219 12.98 12.07 8.27
N ALA A 220 13.61 11.80 7.14
CA ALA A 220 13.49 10.51 6.43
C ALA A 220 14.41 9.45 7.05
N PHE A 221 14.01 8.20 6.94
CA PHE A 221 14.91 7.07 7.13
C PHE A 221 15.82 6.91 5.90
N ASP A 222 17.05 6.46 6.13
CA ASP A 222 17.97 6.02 5.07
C ASP A 222 17.86 4.50 4.91
N ILE A 223 17.32 4.07 3.78
CA ILE A 223 17.10 2.67 3.46
C ILE A 223 18.04 2.27 2.30
N GLY A 224 19.32 2.06 2.65
CA GLY A 224 20.33 1.72 1.64
C GLY A 224 20.54 2.81 0.60
N GLY A 225 20.52 4.07 1.01
CA GLY A 225 20.65 5.25 0.16
C GLY A 225 19.32 5.79 -0.39
N VAL A 226 18.19 5.14 -0.10
CA VAL A 226 16.85 5.63 -0.45
C VAL A 226 16.22 6.31 0.76
N SER A 227 15.82 7.58 0.61
CA SER A 227 15.10 8.32 1.65
C SER A 227 13.63 7.93 1.67
N MET A 228 13.13 7.49 2.83
CA MET A 228 11.73 7.11 3.02
C MET A 228 11.18 7.73 4.30
N MET A 229 10.02 8.37 4.23
CA MET A 229 9.38 8.96 5.42
C MET A 229 8.79 7.89 6.34
N PHE A 230 8.38 6.76 5.79
CA PHE A 230 7.81 5.60 6.50
C PHE A 230 7.92 4.35 5.61
N PRO A 231 7.77 3.13 6.16
CA PRO A 231 7.75 1.92 5.35
C PRO A 231 6.58 1.92 4.34
N GLY A 232 6.90 1.71 3.06
CA GLY A 232 5.90 1.79 1.98
C GLY A 232 5.62 3.20 1.49
N ASP A 233 6.52 4.16 1.76
CA ASP A 233 6.45 5.54 1.24
C ASP A 233 6.25 5.53 -0.28
N PRO A 234 5.16 6.13 -0.80
CA PRO A 234 4.86 6.10 -2.23
C PRO A 234 5.86 6.88 -3.10
N SER A 235 6.70 7.71 -2.51
CA SER A 235 7.76 8.44 -3.22
C SER A 235 9.01 7.58 -3.50
N ALA A 236 9.15 6.46 -2.78
CA ALA A 236 10.29 5.56 -2.95
C ALA A 236 10.13 4.65 -4.20
N PRO A 237 11.24 4.14 -4.74
CA PRO A 237 11.23 3.17 -5.83
C PRO A 237 10.39 1.92 -5.49
N VAL A 238 9.73 1.36 -6.53
CA VAL A 238 8.86 0.20 -6.34
C VAL A 238 9.60 -1.02 -5.78
N GLU A 239 10.88 -1.13 -6.07
CA GLU A 239 11.78 -2.17 -5.57
C GLU A 239 11.88 -2.17 -4.05
N GLU A 240 11.78 -1.02 -3.40
CA GLU A 240 11.86 -0.88 -1.95
C GLU A 240 10.49 -1.07 -1.27
N ILE A 241 9.39 -0.77 -1.95
CA ILE A 241 8.06 -0.76 -1.33
C ILE A 241 7.22 -1.99 -1.64
N ALA A 242 7.41 -2.64 -2.81
CA ALA A 242 6.62 -3.80 -3.21
C ALA A 242 6.76 -4.95 -2.19
N ASN A 243 5.62 -5.45 -1.66
CA ASN A 243 5.57 -6.50 -0.64
C ASN A 243 6.37 -6.18 0.64
N CYS A 244 6.69 -4.93 0.93
CA CYS A 244 7.29 -4.54 2.19
C CYS A 244 6.36 -4.91 3.36
N ARG A 245 6.92 -5.27 4.53
CA ARG A 245 6.19 -5.65 5.75
C ARG A 245 6.79 -5.00 6.99
N CYS A 246 7.69 -4.04 6.80
CA CYS A 246 8.27 -3.25 7.87
C CYS A 246 7.22 -2.30 8.45
N ALA A 247 7.42 -1.82 9.65
CA ALA A 247 6.51 -0.93 10.34
C ALA A 247 7.24 0.32 10.84
N VAL A 248 6.51 1.38 11.07
CA VAL A 248 6.98 2.53 11.82
C VAL A 248 6.46 2.43 13.26
N ALA A 249 7.34 2.57 14.23
CA ALA A 249 6.98 2.77 15.63
C ALA A 249 7.22 4.24 16.01
N HIS A 250 6.37 4.77 16.87
CA HIS A 250 6.52 6.13 17.40
C HIS A 250 6.90 6.06 18.88
N VAL A 251 7.98 6.72 19.24
CA VAL A 251 8.53 6.70 20.60
C VAL A 251 8.56 8.12 21.14
N VAL A 252 8.20 8.28 22.42
CA VAL A 252 8.30 9.59 23.09
C VAL A 252 9.77 9.97 23.20
N ASP A 253 10.09 11.18 22.78
CA ASP A 253 11.43 11.74 22.95
C ASP A 253 11.50 12.36 24.34
N ASP A 254 12.06 11.61 25.29
CA ASP A 254 12.34 12.12 26.64
C ASP A 254 13.53 13.09 26.50
N ILE A 255 13.27 14.40 26.60
CA ILE A 255 14.28 15.47 26.65
C ILE A 255 15.06 15.37 27.95
#